data_3f9b836df7899106f2c4df9bf83e639c
#
_entry.id   3f9b836df7899106f2c4df9bf83e639c
#
_cell.length_a   1.000
_cell.length_b   1.000
_cell.length_c   1.000
_cell.angle_alpha   90.00
_cell.angle_beta   90.00
_cell.angle_gamma   90.00
#
_symmetry.space_group_name_H-M   'P 1'
#
loop_
_entity.id
_entity.type
_entity.pdbx_description
1 polymer ?
#
loop_
_entity_poly.entity_id
_entity_poly.type
_entity_poly.pdbx_seq_one_letter_code
_entity_poly.pdbx_strand_id
1 'polypeptide(L)'
;MLTVDRLDDGEVSIYLTDVLMAGDKLELRGPIGGYFTWEEGDGGPLFLVGGGSGIAPLMAMIRHRAAADSDVPTRLLYSSRSYEEIIFREELETLASRDSALEVIHTLTRSTPEGWAGYDRRIDAEMLREVARSPDESPLAFVCGPTSFVEGVADALVRLGHVPARVKTERFGPTGG
;
A
#
# COMPACT_ATOMS: atom_id res chain seq x y z
N MET A 1 -3.66 -14.33 -6.78
CA MET A 1 -2.80 -14.58 -5.60
C MET A 1 -3.48 -13.99 -4.39
N LEU A 2 -3.50 -14.71 -3.25
CA LEU A 2 -3.96 -14.19 -1.97
C LEU A 2 -2.74 -13.86 -1.11
N THR A 3 -2.79 -12.73 -0.41
CA THR A 3 -1.81 -12.35 0.61
C THR A 3 -2.51 -12.39 1.95
N VAL A 4 -1.99 -13.16 2.88
CA VAL A 4 -2.59 -13.35 4.21
C VAL A 4 -1.59 -12.93 5.26
N ASP A 5 -2.00 -12.00 6.12
CA ASP A 5 -1.27 -11.61 7.32
C ASP A 5 -1.73 -12.52 8.48
N ARG A 6 -0.79 -13.26 9.07
CA ARG A 6 -1.09 -14.18 10.16
C ARG A 6 -1.25 -13.40 11.47
N LEU A 7 -2.45 -13.46 12.01
CA LEU A 7 -2.76 -12.89 13.33
C LEU A 7 -2.71 -14.00 14.38
N ASP A 8 -2.07 -13.76 15.52
CA ASP A 8 -1.88 -14.77 16.57
C ASP A 8 -3.20 -15.26 17.20
N ASP A 9 -4.24 -14.43 17.16
CA ASP A 9 -5.61 -14.71 17.63
C ASP A 9 -6.62 -14.89 16.49
N GLY A 10 -6.16 -14.96 15.24
CA GLY A 10 -7.00 -15.04 14.04
C GLY A 10 -7.33 -16.46 13.63
N GLU A 11 -8.57 -16.92 13.76
CA GLU A 11 -9.01 -18.27 13.35
C GLU A 11 -8.78 -18.52 11.85
N VAL A 12 -9.18 -17.58 10.99
CA VAL A 12 -9.08 -17.73 9.52
C VAL A 12 -7.65 -17.58 9.04
N SER A 13 -6.90 -16.60 9.55
CA SER A 13 -5.51 -16.38 9.13
C SER A 13 -4.62 -17.56 9.51
N ILE A 14 -4.76 -18.10 10.73
CA ILE A 14 -4.04 -19.31 11.17
C ILE A 14 -4.39 -20.52 10.29
N TYR A 15 -5.68 -20.72 9.98
CA TYR A 15 -6.09 -21.80 9.09
C TYR A 15 -5.42 -21.70 7.71
N LEU A 16 -5.45 -20.51 7.11
CA LEU A 16 -4.89 -20.27 5.78
C LEU A 16 -3.36 -20.36 5.72
N THR A 17 -2.66 -20.06 6.83
CA THR A 17 -1.19 -20.05 6.85
C THR A 17 -0.59 -21.35 7.37
N ASP A 18 -1.23 -21.98 8.35
CA ASP A 18 -0.62 -23.08 9.13
C ASP A 18 -1.29 -24.44 8.86
N VAL A 19 -2.53 -24.47 8.39
CA VAL A 19 -3.33 -25.70 8.24
C VAL A 19 -3.59 -26.06 6.77
N LEU A 20 -3.87 -25.07 5.93
CA LEU A 20 -4.20 -25.26 4.52
C LEU A 20 -3.02 -25.87 3.75
N MET A 21 -3.27 -26.97 3.03
CA MET A 21 -2.26 -27.66 2.24
C MET A 21 -2.54 -27.58 0.73
N ALA A 22 -1.49 -27.77 -0.06
CA ALA A 22 -1.64 -27.84 -1.51
C ALA A 22 -2.58 -28.98 -1.92
N GLY A 23 -3.65 -28.65 -2.64
CA GLY A 23 -4.72 -29.57 -3.04
C GLY A 23 -6.02 -29.40 -2.27
N ASP A 24 -6.01 -28.67 -1.16
CA ASP A 24 -7.24 -28.32 -0.43
C ASP A 24 -8.10 -27.37 -1.25
N LYS A 25 -9.41 -27.47 -1.06
CA LYS A 25 -10.39 -26.65 -1.77
C LYS A 25 -10.95 -25.59 -0.83
N LEU A 26 -10.88 -24.34 -1.26
CA LEU A 26 -11.50 -23.19 -0.61
C LEU A 26 -12.58 -22.61 -1.51
N GLU A 27 -13.70 -22.23 -0.93
CA GLU A 27 -14.70 -21.40 -1.61
C GLU A 27 -14.34 -19.94 -1.39
N LEU A 28 -14.14 -19.20 -2.48
CA LEU A 28 -13.87 -17.77 -2.45
C LEU A 28 -15.04 -17.04 -3.11
N ARG A 29 -15.57 -16.03 -2.44
CA ARG A 29 -16.52 -15.07 -3.03
C ARG A 29 -15.79 -13.78 -3.36
N GLY A 30 -15.76 -13.45 -4.63
CA GLY A 30 -15.15 -12.20 -5.07
C GLY A 30 -14.69 -12.22 -6.53
N PRO A 31 -14.07 -11.15 -6.99
CA PRO A 31 -13.83 -9.89 -6.25
C PRO A 31 -15.13 -9.13 -5.96
N ILE A 32 -15.25 -8.59 -4.72
CA ILE A 32 -16.36 -7.75 -4.32
C ILE A 32 -15.83 -6.32 -4.19
N GLY A 33 -16.50 -5.37 -4.90
CA GLY A 33 -16.09 -3.98 -4.91
C GLY A 33 -15.56 -3.55 -6.28
N GLY A 34 -15.46 -2.23 -6.52
CA GLY A 34 -14.97 -1.63 -7.76
C GLY A 34 -14.39 -0.22 -7.51
N TYR A 35 -14.38 0.19 -6.24
CA TYR A 35 -13.94 1.53 -5.86
C TYR A 35 -12.41 1.64 -5.74
N PHE A 36 -11.78 0.61 -5.16
CA PHE A 36 -10.33 0.56 -4.92
C PHE A 36 -9.61 -0.19 -6.05
N THR A 37 -9.85 0.24 -7.28
CA THR A 37 -9.25 -0.30 -8.50
C THR A 37 -8.61 0.82 -9.28
N TRP A 38 -7.57 0.49 -10.01
CA TRP A 38 -6.87 1.38 -10.91
C TRP A 38 -6.76 0.78 -12.30
N GLU A 39 -7.05 1.61 -13.29
CA GLU A 39 -6.83 1.35 -14.70
C GLU A 39 -6.02 2.50 -15.31
N GLU A 40 -5.22 2.23 -16.32
CA GLU A 40 -4.38 3.24 -16.96
C GLU A 40 -5.18 4.48 -17.46
N GLY A 41 -6.41 4.26 -17.89
CA GLY A 41 -7.32 5.30 -18.34
C GLY A 41 -7.86 6.24 -17.25
N ASP A 42 -7.61 5.96 -15.96
CA ASP A 42 -8.05 6.81 -14.85
C ASP A 42 -7.27 8.14 -14.77
N GLY A 43 -6.14 8.21 -15.46
CA GLY A 43 -5.31 9.40 -15.63
C GLY A 43 -4.60 9.88 -14.37
N GLY A 44 -3.59 10.75 -14.58
CA GLY A 44 -2.75 11.33 -13.53
C GLY A 44 -1.68 10.36 -13.02
N PRO A 45 -0.67 10.86 -12.32
CA PRO A 45 0.28 10.00 -11.64
C PRO A 45 -0.35 9.28 -10.45
N LEU A 46 0.21 8.13 -10.07
CA LEU A 46 -0.22 7.37 -8.91
C LEU A 46 0.55 7.77 -7.65
N PHE A 47 -0.18 7.90 -6.54
CA PHE A 47 0.40 7.99 -5.21
C PHE A 47 -0.20 6.89 -4.32
N LEU A 48 0.58 5.88 -4.03
CA LEU A 48 0.18 4.69 -3.26
C LEU A 48 0.72 4.82 -1.83
N VAL A 49 -0.14 4.66 -0.83
CA VAL A 49 0.27 4.74 0.58
C VAL A 49 -0.21 3.51 1.32
N GLY A 50 0.73 2.66 1.74
CA GLY A 50 0.45 1.39 2.38
C GLY A 50 0.90 1.31 3.83
N GLY A 51 0.08 0.70 4.70
CA GLY A 51 0.44 0.36 6.07
C GLY A 51 0.34 -1.14 6.33
N GLY A 52 1.48 -1.80 6.65
CA GLY A 52 1.52 -3.24 6.91
C GLY A 52 0.97 -4.06 5.73
N SER A 53 0.01 -4.97 6.00
CA SER A 53 -0.63 -5.79 4.95
C SER A 53 -1.48 -5.00 3.95
N GLY A 54 -1.73 -3.70 4.19
CA GLY A 54 -2.33 -2.79 3.21
C GLY A 54 -1.52 -2.60 1.92
N ILE A 55 -0.29 -3.09 1.88
CA ILE A 55 0.49 -3.18 0.65
C ILE A 55 -0.14 -4.14 -0.39
N ALA A 56 -0.90 -5.13 0.02
CA ALA A 56 -1.38 -6.20 -0.87
C ALA A 56 -2.20 -5.68 -2.08
N PRO A 57 -3.26 -4.84 -1.92
CA PRO A 57 -3.97 -4.27 -3.05
C PRO A 57 -3.11 -3.29 -3.86
N LEU A 58 -2.20 -2.55 -3.21
CA LEU A 58 -1.30 -1.62 -3.90
C LEU A 58 -0.27 -2.37 -4.76
N MET A 59 0.22 -3.51 -4.27
CA MET A 59 1.09 -4.39 -5.04
C MET A 59 0.38 -4.98 -6.26
N ALA A 60 -0.93 -5.24 -6.17
CA ALA A 60 -1.71 -5.65 -7.34
C ALA A 60 -1.74 -4.55 -8.41
N MET A 61 -1.87 -3.28 -8.03
CA MET A 61 -1.82 -2.13 -8.96
C MET A 61 -0.43 -1.99 -9.59
N ILE A 62 0.65 -2.10 -8.78
CA ILE A 62 2.04 -2.03 -9.28
C ILE A 62 2.31 -3.15 -10.29
N ARG A 63 1.87 -4.39 -10.00
CA ARG A 63 2.00 -5.52 -10.92
C ARG A 63 1.17 -5.34 -12.19
N HIS A 64 -0.06 -4.82 -12.07
CA HIS A 64 -0.91 -4.52 -13.22
C HIS A 64 -0.26 -3.48 -14.13
N ARG A 65 0.26 -2.40 -13.54
CA ARG A 65 1.00 -1.36 -14.24
C ARG A 65 2.23 -1.93 -14.99
N ALA A 66 3.03 -2.75 -14.30
CA ALA A 66 4.21 -3.40 -14.90
C ALA A 66 3.83 -4.37 -16.04
N ALA A 67 2.73 -5.13 -15.88
CA ALA A 67 2.24 -6.06 -16.91
C ALA A 67 1.66 -5.34 -18.15
N ALA A 68 1.15 -4.12 -17.97
CA ALA A 68 0.66 -3.26 -19.06
C ALA A 68 1.79 -2.47 -19.74
N ASP A 69 3.05 -2.58 -19.26
CA ASP A 69 4.19 -1.77 -19.73
C ASP A 69 3.88 -0.26 -19.65
N SER A 70 3.14 0.14 -18.62
CA SER A 70 2.66 1.50 -18.46
C SER A 70 3.74 2.40 -17.85
N ASP A 71 3.92 3.59 -18.39
CA ASP A 71 4.86 4.61 -17.95
C ASP A 71 4.25 5.62 -16.95
N VAL A 72 3.02 5.38 -16.46
CA VAL A 72 2.35 6.23 -15.47
C VAL A 72 3.25 6.40 -14.24
N PRO A 73 3.70 7.64 -13.92
CA PRO A 73 4.58 7.88 -12.79
C PRO A 73 3.93 7.44 -11.49
N THR A 74 4.58 6.52 -10.80
CA THR A 74 4.04 5.89 -9.59
C THR A 74 4.99 6.08 -8.42
N ARG A 75 4.46 6.55 -7.30
CA ARG A 75 5.20 6.64 -6.04
C ARG A 75 4.48 5.83 -4.97
N LEU A 76 5.20 4.92 -4.33
CA LEU A 76 4.75 4.15 -3.18
C LEU A 76 5.42 4.67 -1.91
N LEU A 77 4.63 5.10 -0.93
CA LEU A 77 5.06 5.32 0.45
C LEU A 77 4.56 4.15 1.29
N TYR A 78 5.48 3.32 1.79
CA TYR A 78 5.13 2.10 2.51
C TYR A 78 5.65 2.11 3.94
N SER A 79 4.72 2.02 4.90
CA SER A 79 4.98 1.98 6.33
C SER A 79 4.96 0.55 6.85
N SER A 80 6.08 0.12 7.45
CA SER A 80 6.25 -1.16 8.13
C SER A 80 6.74 -0.93 9.56
N ARG A 81 6.71 -1.95 10.42
CA ARG A 81 7.23 -1.85 11.79
C ARG A 81 8.74 -1.97 11.81
N SER A 82 9.28 -2.94 11.09
CA SER A 82 10.71 -3.19 10.93
C SER A 82 11.06 -3.56 9.49
N TYR A 83 12.33 -3.67 9.20
CA TYR A 83 12.82 -4.05 7.88
C TYR A 83 12.42 -5.48 7.47
N GLU A 84 12.40 -6.39 8.44
CA GLU A 84 12.04 -7.80 8.24
C GLU A 84 10.53 -7.96 7.95
N GLU A 85 9.71 -7.02 8.44
CA GLU A 85 8.26 -6.99 8.21
C GLU A 85 7.84 -6.30 6.90
N ILE A 86 8.78 -5.88 6.05
CA ILE A 86 8.45 -5.33 4.73
C ILE A 86 7.97 -6.46 3.81
N ILE A 87 6.66 -6.52 3.58
CA ILE A 87 6.04 -7.52 2.68
C ILE A 87 6.41 -7.17 1.23
N PHE A 88 6.74 -8.16 0.40
CA PHE A 88 7.18 -8.01 -1.00
C PHE A 88 8.47 -7.20 -1.20
N ARG A 89 9.33 -7.10 -0.18
CA ARG A 89 10.55 -6.27 -0.24
C ARG A 89 11.38 -6.51 -1.50
N GLU A 90 11.81 -7.75 -1.72
CA GLU A 90 12.68 -8.10 -2.86
C GLU A 90 12.00 -7.84 -4.22
N GLU A 91 10.69 -8.05 -4.28
CA GLU A 91 9.92 -7.78 -5.50
C GLU A 91 9.81 -6.27 -5.77
N LEU A 92 9.54 -5.47 -4.72
CA LEU A 92 9.51 -4.00 -4.82
C LEU A 92 10.86 -3.44 -5.25
N GLU A 93 11.96 -3.91 -4.66
CA GLU A 93 13.33 -3.53 -5.04
C GLU A 93 13.62 -3.89 -6.51
N THR A 94 13.22 -5.10 -6.93
CA THR A 94 13.39 -5.56 -8.31
C THR A 94 12.59 -4.71 -9.30
N LEU A 95 11.33 -4.42 -9.00
CA LEU A 95 10.47 -3.62 -9.88
C LEU A 95 10.98 -2.18 -9.97
N ALA A 96 11.32 -1.55 -8.84
CA ALA A 96 11.85 -0.19 -8.82
C ALA A 96 13.21 -0.07 -9.53
N SER A 97 14.06 -1.10 -9.47
CA SER A 97 15.35 -1.08 -10.18
C SER A 97 15.23 -1.15 -11.71
N ARG A 98 14.13 -1.69 -12.21
CA ARG A 98 13.86 -1.89 -13.66
C ARG A 98 12.99 -0.80 -14.27
N ASP A 99 12.28 -0.05 -13.44
CA ASP A 99 11.27 0.91 -13.86
C ASP A 99 11.53 2.26 -13.18
N SER A 100 12.10 3.18 -13.93
CA SER A 100 12.42 4.54 -13.45
C SER A 100 11.20 5.39 -13.13
N ALA A 101 9.99 4.99 -13.56
CA ALA A 101 8.74 5.65 -13.23
C ALA A 101 8.11 5.12 -11.93
N LEU A 102 8.69 4.07 -11.32
CA LEU A 102 8.28 3.55 -10.01
C LEU A 102 9.29 3.98 -8.93
N GLU A 103 8.85 4.81 -8.01
CA GLU A 103 9.60 5.20 -6.82
C GLU A 103 9.02 4.53 -5.58
N VAL A 104 9.87 3.86 -4.79
CA VAL A 104 9.46 3.19 -3.55
C VAL A 104 10.16 3.85 -2.36
N ILE A 105 9.37 4.36 -1.43
CA ILE A 105 9.82 5.03 -0.21
C ILE A 105 9.32 4.23 0.98
N HIS A 106 10.23 3.82 1.84
CA HIS A 106 9.91 3.10 3.07
C HIS A 106 10.01 3.98 4.30
N THR A 107 9.11 3.75 5.26
CA THR A 107 9.24 4.26 6.62
C THR A 107 9.09 3.11 7.62
N LEU A 108 10.01 3.03 8.59
CA LEU A 108 9.99 2.03 9.65
C LEU A 108 9.59 2.69 10.96
N THR A 109 8.69 2.04 11.74
CA THR A 109 8.05 2.70 12.87
C THR A 109 8.46 2.18 14.25
N ARG A 110 9.24 1.09 14.30
CA ARG A 110 9.71 0.47 15.56
C ARG A 110 11.21 0.25 15.61
N SER A 111 11.76 -0.33 14.56
CA SER A 111 13.20 -0.62 14.50
C SER A 111 13.73 -0.43 13.10
N THR A 112 14.93 0.11 13.00
CA THR A 112 15.67 0.32 11.75
C THR A 112 16.98 -0.45 11.80
N PRO A 113 17.42 -1.08 10.70
CA PRO A 113 18.75 -1.67 10.64
C PRO A 113 19.83 -0.57 10.59
N GLU A 114 21.06 -0.95 10.92
CA GLU A 114 22.21 -0.07 10.75
C GLU A 114 22.35 0.36 9.29
N GLY A 115 22.60 1.64 9.06
CA GLY A 115 22.71 2.21 7.71
C GLY A 115 21.38 2.46 6.99
N TRP A 116 20.25 2.40 7.70
CA TRP A 116 18.95 2.70 7.12
C TRP A 116 18.90 4.11 6.53
N ALA A 117 18.53 4.24 5.26
CA ALA A 117 18.46 5.52 4.54
C ALA A 117 17.01 6.04 4.36
N GLY A 118 16.00 5.24 4.69
CA GLY A 118 14.59 5.64 4.65
C GLY A 118 14.15 6.40 5.89
N TYR A 119 12.84 6.69 5.96
CA TYR A 119 12.26 7.30 7.14
C TYR A 119 12.20 6.29 8.32
N ASP A 120 12.28 6.81 9.56
CA ASP A 120 12.25 6.06 10.82
C ASP A 120 11.12 6.50 11.76
N ARG A 121 10.04 7.02 11.20
CA ARG A 121 8.89 7.57 11.93
C ARG A 121 7.56 7.20 11.30
N ARG A 122 6.47 7.40 12.02
CA ARG A 122 5.12 7.26 11.45
C ARG A 122 4.88 8.31 10.38
N ILE A 123 4.07 7.95 9.38
CA ILE A 123 3.63 8.90 8.35
C ILE A 123 2.83 10.02 9.03
N ASP A 124 3.23 11.24 8.77
CA ASP A 124 2.60 12.47 9.23
C ASP A 124 2.44 13.47 8.08
N ALA A 125 1.84 14.61 8.37
CA ALA A 125 1.60 15.65 7.37
C ALA A 125 2.89 16.28 6.81
N GLU A 126 3.99 16.27 7.58
CA GLU A 126 5.29 16.76 7.13
C GLU A 126 5.89 15.81 6.11
N MET A 127 5.95 14.50 6.42
CA MET A 127 6.41 13.48 5.48
C MET A 127 5.58 13.48 4.21
N LEU A 128 4.24 13.57 4.33
CA LEU A 128 3.37 13.63 3.16
C LEU A 128 3.62 14.88 2.30
N ARG A 129 3.96 16.03 2.92
CA ARG A 129 4.33 17.25 2.18
C ARG A 129 5.62 17.07 1.38
N GLU A 130 6.57 16.29 1.92
CA GLU A 130 7.84 16.00 1.26
C GLU A 130 7.68 14.98 0.13
N VAL A 131 6.88 13.93 0.35
CA VAL A 131 6.87 12.76 -0.54
C VAL A 131 5.62 12.63 -1.40
N ALA A 132 4.50 13.29 -1.08
CA ALA A 132 3.32 13.21 -1.93
C ALA A 132 3.58 13.90 -3.29
N ARG A 133 2.87 13.43 -4.31
CA ARG A 133 2.82 14.14 -5.58
C ARG A 133 2.14 15.49 -5.39
N SER A 134 2.55 16.50 -6.18
CA SER A 134 1.89 17.80 -6.13
C SER A 134 0.38 17.67 -6.44
N PRO A 135 -0.51 18.33 -5.69
CA PRO A 135 -1.93 18.40 -6.02
C PRO A 135 -2.19 18.92 -7.43
N ASP A 136 -1.32 19.81 -7.96
CA ASP A 136 -1.42 20.38 -9.30
C ASP A 136 -1.24 19.33 -10.42
N GLU A 137 -0.54 18.22 -10.13
CA GLU A 137 -0.43 17.06 -11.03
C GLU A 137 -1.72 16.23 -11.07
N SER A 138 -2.70 16.57 -10.23
CA SER A 138 -3.96 15.82 -10.08
C SER A 138 -3.74 14.31 -9.85
N PRO A 139 -2.89 13.91 -8.88
CA PRO A 139 -2.59 12.50 -8.66
C PRO A 139 -3.82 11.72 -8.21
N LEU A 140 -3.86 10.43 -8.59
CA LEU A 140 -4.79 9.47 -8.04
C LEU A 140 -4.12 8.77 -6.85
N ALA A 141 -4.61 9.05 -5.64
CA ALA A 141 -4.06 8.49 -4.42
C ALA A 141 -4.85 7.27 -3.96
N PHE A 142 -4.15 6.19 -3.59
CA PHE A 142 -4.73 4.99 -2.98
C PHE A 142 -4.08 4.76 -1.63
N VAL A 143 -4.90 4.76 -0.57
CA VAL A 143 -4.44 4.59 0.81
C VAL A 143 -5.04 3.32 1.39
N CYS A 144 -4.21 2.36 1.81
CA CYS A 144 -4.67 1.11 2.39
C CYS A 144 -3.87 0.73 3.65
N GLY A 145 -4.59 0.30 4.69
CA GLY A 145 -3.99 -0.06 5.97
C GLY A 145 -5.00 -0.12 7.12
N PRO A 146 -4.53 -0.13 8.37
CA PRO A 146 -5.38 -0.01 9.56
C PRO A 146 -6.23 1.26 9.53
N THR A 147 -7.43 1.21 10.13
CA THR A 147 -8.40 2.32 10.08
C THR A 147 -7.80 3.68 10.45
N SER A 148 -7.13 3.79 11.60
CA SER A 148 -6.54 5.06 12.06
C SER A 148 -5.41 5.57 11.16
N PHE A 149 -4.66 4.66 10.52
CA PHE A 149 -3.63 4.99 9.54
C PHE A 149 -4.26 5.62 8.29
N VAL A 150 -5.27 4.95 7.74
CA VAL A 150 -5.95 5.40 6.50
C VAL A 150 -6.61 6.76 6.71
N GLU A 151 -7.32 6.94 7.83
CA GLU A 151 -7.97 8.22 8.16
C GLU A 151 -6.96 9.35 8.30
N GLY A 152 -5.87 9.12 9.05
CA GLY A 152 -4.83 10.12 9.24
C GLY A 152 -4.15 10.57 7.95
N VAL A 153 -3.83 9.61 7.07
CA VAL A 153 -3.20 9.88 5.77
C VAL A 153 -4.17 10.58 4.81
N ALA A 154 -5.40 10.07 4.68
CA ALA A 154 -6.39 10.67 3.78
C ALA A 154 -6.73 12.12 4.18
N ASP A 155 -6.97 12.36 5.46
CA ASP A 155 -7.21 13.71 6.00
C ASP A 155 -6.03 14.64 5.77
N ALA A 156 -4.80 14.15 5.92
CA ALA A 156 -3.62 14.95 5.69
C ALA A 156 -3.45 15.30 4.20
N LEU A 157 -3.69 14.36 3.29
CA LEU A 157 -3.65 14.61 1.84
C LEU A 157 -4.69 15.66 1.43
N VAL A 158 -5.91 15.57 1.93
CA VAL A 158 -6.95 16.57 1.66
C VAL A 158 -6.55 17.96 2.19
N ARG A 159 -5.97 18.03 3.40
CA ARG A 159 -5.44 19.30 3.95
C ARG A 159 -4.26 19.86 3.15
N LEU A 160 -3.50 19.01 2.48
CA LEU A 160 -2.41 19.41 1.58
C LEU A 160 -2.91 19.83 0.18
N GLY A 161 -4.22 19.80 -0.06
CA GLY A 161 -4.84 20.28 -1.30
C GLY A 161 -5.19 19.20 -2.32
N HIS A 162 -5.01 17.92 -1.99
CA HIS A 162 -5.46 16.84 -2.87
C HIS A 162 -6.98 16.81 -2.97
N VAL A 163 -7.50 16.58 -4.18
CA VAL A 163 -8.93 16.50 -4.44
C VAL A 163 -9.52 15.26 -3.76
N PRO A 164 -10.50 15.40 -2.84
CA PRO A 164 -11.05 14.27 -2.08
C PRO A 164 -11.55 13.11 -2.95
N ALA A 165 -12.17 13.40 -4.10
CA ALA A 165 -12.64 12.38 -5.04
C ALA A 165 -11.52 11.57 -5.69
N ARG A 166 -10.29 12.05 -5.64
CA ARG A 166 -9.08 11.37 -6.14
C ARG A 166 -8.26 10.71 -5.02
N VAL A 167 -8.73 10.73 -3.77
CA VAL A 167 -8.14 9.99 -2.64
C VAL A 167 -9.02 8.80 -2.33
N LYS A 168 -8.66 7.63 -2.86
CA LYS A 168 -9.37 6.36 -2.63
C LYS A 168 -8.79 5.65 -1.42
N THR A 169 -9.66 5.12 -0.56
CA THR A 169 -9.24 4.50 0.70
C THR A 169 -9.82 3.12 0.88
N GLU A 170 -9.01 2.19 1.38
CA GLU A 170 -9.46 0.89 1.85
C GLU A 170 -8.85 0.59 3.21
N ARG A 171 -9.66 0.08 4.13
CA ARG A 171 -9.26 -0.11 5.52
C ARG A 171 -9.60 -1.52 6.00
N PHE A 172 -8.78 -2.04 6.90
CA PHE A 172 -9.00 -3.30 7.59
C PHE A 172 -8.77 -3.13 9.09
N GLY A 173 -9.22 -4.12 9.86
CA GLY A 173 -9.16 -4.07 11.32
C GLY A 173 -10.45 -3.50 11.93
N PRO A 174 -10.54 -3.44 13.28
CA PRO A 174 -11.72 -2.95 13.94
C PRO A 174 -12.00 -1.52 13.49
N THR A 175 -13.20 -1.30 12.99
CA THR A 175 -13.75 0.07 12.85
C THR A 175 -13.83 0.63 14.25
N GLY A 176 -13.02 1.63 14.55
CA GLY A 176 -12.76 2.16 15.87
C GLY A 176 -14.02 2.26 16.72
N GLY A 177 -13.91 1.77 17.96
CA GLY A 177 -14.77 2.12 19.06
C GLY A 177 -14.34 3.43 19.68
#